data_3a5865488b67de6e165e343664b8b0e5
#
_entry.id   3a5865488b67de6e165e343664b8b0e5
#
_cell.length_a   1.000
_cell.length_b   1.000
_cell.length_c   1.000
_cell.angle_alpha   90.00
_cell.angle_beta   90.00
_cell.angle_gamma   90.00
#
_symmetry.space_group_name_H-M   'P 1'
#
loop_
_entity.id
_entity.type
_entity.pdbx_description
1 polymer ?
#
loop_
_entity_poly.entity_id
_entity_poly.type
_entity_poly.pdbx_seq_one_letter_code
_entity_poly.pdbx_strand_id
1 'polypeptide(L)'
;MNTFTWNDMNSTAREYILMSKDVRDMQYRKQWPAPGDKTLIELVASENKALKFYLDLTENKRSSSLILGLSADRKSTMQTRVSDRPLIRLDYSDNLEVLRHRNPDGSLIVGTHVHFDLDGYGAKWACGIPGQNILKPKSYDFASLFWSFQETCNITDKLKVELSLGV
;
A
#
# COMPACT_ATOMS: atom_id res chain seq x y z
N MET A 1 -22.77 6.24 -6.23
CA MET A 1 -21.51 6.48 -5.48
C MET A 1 -20.51 7.10 -6.41
N ASN A 2 -19.96 8.22 -6.05
CA ASN A 2 -18.91 8.83 -6.84
C ASN A 2 -17.61 8.04 -6.65
N THR A 3 -16.93 7.76 -7.75
CA THR A 3 -15.60 7.15 -7.74
C THR A 3 -14.59 8.13 -7.12
N PHE A 4 -13.78 7.68 -6.19
CA PHE A 4 -12.72 8.48 -5.57
C PHE A 4 -11.62 8.79 -6.59
N THR A 5 -11.20 10.06 -6.65
CA THR A 5 -10.23 10.55 -7.62
C THR A 5 -9.11 11.35 -6.96
N TRP A 6 -8.09 11.71 -7.74
CA TRP A 6 -7.01 12.59 -7.29
C TRP A 6 -7.48 13.93 -6.71
N ASN A 7 -8.63 14.43 -7.17
CA ASN A 7 -9.16 15.73 -6.69
C ASN A 7 -9.75 15.64 -5.28
N ASP A 8 -10.11 14.46 -4.84
CA ASP A 8 -10.65 14.23 -3.49
C ASP A 8 -9.55 14.16 -2.42
N MET A 9 -8.32 13.93 -2.84
CA MET A 9 -7.17 13.81 -1.96
C MET A 9 -6.66 15.19 -1.50
N ASN A 10 -6.09 15.23 -0.30
CA ASN A 10 -5.34 16.40 0.16
C ASN A 10 -4.31 16.85 -0.89
N SER A 11 -4.28 18.14 -1.21
CA SER A 11 -3.45 18.66 -2.32
C SER A 11 -1.94 18.47 -2.08
N THR A 12 -1.48 18.65 -0.85
CA THR A 12 -0.08 18.44 -0.47
C THR A 12 0.31 16.97 -0.55
N ALA A 13 -0.56 16.08 -0.05
CA ALA A 13 -0.34 14.64 -0.16
C ALA A 13 -0.27 14.18 -1.61
N ARG A 14 -1.17 14.70 -2.46
CA ARG A 14 -1.16 14.45 -3.90
C ARG A 14 0.15 14.89 -4.55
N GLU A 15 0.62 16.09 -4.25
CA GLU A 15 1.90 16.61 -4.75
C GLU A 15 3.06 15.68 -4.36
N TYR A 16 3.12 15.26 -3.10
CA TYR A 16 4.17 14.36 -2.61
C TYR A 16 4.09 12.97 -3.24
N ILE A 17 2.90 12.43 -3.45
CA ILE A 17 2.73 11.13 -4.12
C ILE A 17 3.23 11.19 -5.55
N LEU A 18 2.91 12.27 -6.29
CA LEU A 18 3.28 12.44 -7.69
C LEU A 18 4.74 12.80 -7.91
N MET A 19 5.45 13.26 -6.89
CA MET A 19 6.89 13.51 -6.97
C MET A 19 7.63 12.24 -7.38
N SER A 20 8.52 12.33 -8.36
CA SER A 20 9.38 11.21 -8.77
C SER A 20 10.33 10.83 -7.66
N LYS A 21 10.40 9.54 -7.35
CA LYS A 21 11.22 8.99 -6.25
C LYS A 21 12.02 7.80 -6.73
N ASP A 22 13.28 7.76 -6.28
CA ASP A 22 14.18 6.63 -6.48
C ASP A 22 14.38 5.90 -5.15
N VAL A 23 14.62 4.61 -5.20
CA VAL A 23 15.08 3.84 -4.04
C VAL A 23 16.49 4.29 -3.69
N ARG A 24 16.71 4.74 -2.46
CA ARG A 24 17.98 5.32 -2.03
C ARG A 24 19.15 4.34 -2.11
N ASP A 25 18.90 3.08 -1.82
CA ASP A 25 19.92 2.04 -1.81
C ASP A 25 19.54 0.89 -2.73
N MET A 26 20.02 0.98 -3.97
CA MET A 26 19.77 -0.01 -5.03
C MET A 26 20.60 -1.30 -4.87
N GLN A 27 21.60 -1.32 -3.99
CA GLN A 27 22.51 -2.47 -3.87
C GLN A 27 21.86 -3.64 -3.13
N TYR A 28 20.79 -3.38 -2.37
CA TYR A 28 20.06 -4.43 -1.69
C TYR A 28 18.80 -4.79 -2.50
N ARG A 29 18.76 -6.01 -3.01
CA ARG A 29 17.50 -6.62 -3.44
C ARG A 29 16.62 -6.76 -2.20
N LYS A 30 15.76 -5.78 -1.99
CA LYS A 30 14.81 -5.82 -0.90
C LYS A 30 13.81 -6.92 -1.19
N GLN A 31 13.79 -7.93 -0.36
CA GLN A 31 12.78 -8.98 -0.41
C GLN A 31 11.52 -8.49 0.32
N TRP A 32 10.38 -9.00 -0.09
CA TRP A 32 9.16 -8.81 0.69
C TRP A 32 9.36 -9.40 2.08
N PRO A 33 8.89 -8.72 3.16
CA PRO A 33 9.11 -9.22 4.51
C PRO A 33 8.47 -10.60 4.73
N ALA A 34 9.10 -11.40 5.57
CA ALA A 34 8.54 -12.67 6.03
C ALA A 34 7.29 -12.43 6.90
N PRO A 35 6.39 -13.42 7.05
CA PRO A 35 5.24 -13.30 7.92
C PRO A 35 5.60 -12.84 9.33
N GLY A 36 4.99 -11.74 9.78
CA GLY A 36 5.26 -11.08 11.05
C GLY A 36 6.33 -9.99 11.01
N ASP A 37 6.99 -9.80 9.87
CA ASP A 37 8.07 -8.84 9.69
C ASP A 37 7.62 -7.58 8.94
N LYS A 38 8.48 -6.56 9.00
CA LYS A 38 8.36 -5.29 8.29
C LYS A 38 9.65 -4.97 7.56
N THR A 39 9.54 -4.32 6.42
CA THR A 39 10.69 -3.76 5.70
C THR A 39 10.43 -2.28 5.46
N LEU A 40 11.41 -1.46 5.80
CA LEU A 40 11.42 -0.02 5.54
C LEU A 40 12.39 0.27 4.40
N ILE A 41 11.92 0.96 3.38
CA ILE A 41 12.73 1.35 2.22
C ILE A 41 12.74 2.87 2.14
N GLU A 42 13.94 3.46 2.20
CA GLU A 42 14.10 4.89 2.01
C GLU A 42 14.00 5.26 0.52
N LEU A 43 13.23 6.30 0.23
CA LEU A 43 13.06 6.85 -1.10
C LEU A 43 13.58 8.28 -1.15
N VAL A 44 14.15 8.68 -2.28
CA VAL A 44 14.68 10.02 -2.50
C VAL A 44 13.96 10.68 -3.66
N ALA A 45 13.39 11.86 -3.43
CA ALA A 45 12.86 12.72 -4.48
C ALA A 45 13.96 13.70 -4.93
N SER A 46 14.33 13.66 -6.20
CA SER A 46 15.36 14.55 -6.75
C SER A 46 14.94 16.03 -6.73
N GLU A 47 13.66 16.31 -6.84
CA GLU A 47 13.09 17.66 -6.80
C GLU A 47 13.22 18.32 -5.42
N ASN A 48 13.17 17.55 -4.35
CA ASN A 48 13.31 18.03 -2.99
C ASN A 48 13.97 16.99 -2.09
N LYS A 49 15.29 17.01 -2.02
CA LYS A 49 16.09 16.06 -1.24
C LYS A 49 15.95 16.24 0.29
N ALA A 50 15.36 17.35 0.74
CA ALA A 50 15.08 17.57 2.16
C ALA A 50 13.88 16.76 2.65
N LEU A 51 12.98 16.36 1.77
CA LEU A 51 11.86 15.51 2.11
C LEU A 51 12.31 14.06 2.28
N LYS A 52 11.95 13.48 3.42
CA LYS A 52 12.24 12.08 3.74
C LYS A 52 11.04 11.21 3.40
N PHE A 53 11.13 10.50 2.30
CA PHE A 53 10.11 9.55 1.88
C PHE A 53 10.48 8.12 2.28
N TYR A 54 9.47 7.34 2.60
CA TYR A 54 9.62 5.93 2.94
C TYR A 54 8.54 5.09 2.27
N LEU A 55 8.91 3.87 1.93
CA LEU A 55 7.99 2.79 1.59
C LEU A 55 8.06 1.74 2.70
N ASP A 56 6.98 1.59 3.42
CA ASP A 56 6.83 0.59 4.47
C ASP A 56 6.09 -0.62 3.91
N LEU A 57 6.68 -1.79 4.05
CA LEU A 57 6.11 -3.07 3.66
C LEU A 57 5.91 -3.94 4.90
N THR A 58 4.73 -4.47 5.09
CA THR A 58 4.40 -5.31 6.25
C THR A 58 3.72 -6.59 5.76
N GLU A 59 4.17 -7.73 6.26
CA GLU A 59 3.48 -9.00 6.12
C GLU A 59 3.00 -9.45 7.49
N ASN A 60 1.70 -9.61 7.67
CA ASN A 60 1.15 -10.03 8.94
C ASN A 60 1.45 -11.51 9.20
N LYS A 61 1.54 -11.88 10.48
CA LYS A 61 1.61 -13.30 10.86
C LYS A 61 0.39 -14.01 10.31
N ARG A 62 0.62 -15.12 9.64
CA ARG A 62 -0.45 -16.01 9.22
C ARG A 62 -0.96 -16.75 10.44
N SER A 63 -2.27 -16.66 10.72
CA SER A 63 -2.88 -17.51 11.72
C SER A 63 -2.88 -18.95 11.21
N SER A 64 -2.09 -19.83 11.80
CA SER A 64 -2.18 -21.25 11.53
C SER A 64 -3.44 -21.81 12.17
N SER A 65 -4.49 -21.91 11.43
CA SER A 65 -5.61 -22.78 11.77
C SER A 65 -5.19 -24.22 11.43
N LEU A 66 -4.44 -24.84 12.32
CA LEU A 66 -4.02 -26.24 12.22
C LEU A 66 -5.19 -27.24 12.17
N ILE A 67 -6.41 -26.78 12.42
CA ILE A 67 -7.56 -27.65 12.64
C ILE A 67 -8.20 -28.15 11.33
N LEU A 68 -7.97 -27.50 10.18
CA LEU A 68 -8.68 -27.86 8.95
C LEU A 68 -7.79 -27.96 7.68
N GLY A 69 -6.48 -27.89 7.79
CA GLY A 69 -5.59 -27.95 6.60
C GLY A 69 -5.78 -26.78 5.63
N LEU A 70 -6.43 -25.69 6.08
CA LEU A 70 -6.62 -24.48 5.30
C LEU A 70 -5.34 -23.66 5.35
N SER A 71 -4.87 -23.24 4.18
CA SER A 71 -3.78 -22.27 4.07
C SER A 71 -4.17 -20.99 4.84
N ALA A 72 -3.25 -20.53 5.68
CA ALA A 72 -3.47 -19.27 6.39
C ALA A 72 -3.60 -18.11 5.39
N ASP A 73 -4.62 -17.27 5.60
CA ASP A 73 -4.88 -16.12 4.75
C ASP A 73 -3.74 -15.11 4.80
N ARG A 74 -3.31 -14.65 3.64
CA ARG A 74 -2.31 -13.61 3.51
C ARG A 74 -2.92 -12.25 3.79
N LYS A 75 -2.27 -11.47 4.65
CA LYS A 75 -2.53 -10.05 4.86
C LYS A 75 -1.24 -9.29 4.72
N SER A 76 -1.22 -8.31 3.85
CA SER A 76 -0.04 -7.51 3.54
C SER A 76 -0.43 -6.03 3.49
N THR A 77 0.48 -5.18 3.92
CA THR A 77 0.29 -3.73 3.86
C THR A 77 1.48 -3.08 3.17
N MET A 78 1.21 -2.16 2.27
CA MET A 78 2.21 -1.29 1.66
C MET A 78 1.77 0.16 1.84
N GLN A 79 2.69 1.01 2.29
CA GLN A 79 2.41 2.40 2.60
C GLN A 79 3.56 3.28 2.18
N THR A 80 3.26 4.41 1.51
CA THR A 80 4.22 5.49 1.38
C THR A 80 3.90 6.59 2.38
N ARG A 81 4.93 7.19 2.93
CA ARG A 81 4.83 8.32 3.84
C ARG A 81 5.97 9.31 3.63
N VAL A 82 5.74 10.55 4.00
CA VAL A 82 6.75 11.59 4.13
C VAL A 82 6.94 11.86 5.63
N SER A 83 8.15 11.64 6.14
CA SER A 83 8.41 11.60 7.59
C SER A 83 7.39 10.71 8.30
N ASP A 84 6.57 11.25 9.19
CA ASP A 84 5.55 10.49 9.93
C ASP A 84 4.15 10.58 9.31
N ARG A 85 3.99 11.30 8.20
CA ARG A 85 2.70 11.48 7.53
C ARG A 85 2.45 10.40 6.48
N PRO A 86 1.48 9.49 6.69
CA PRO A 86 1.05 8.57 5.64
C PRO A 86 0.42 9.33 4.47
N LEU A 87 0.74 8.93 3.26
CA LEU A 87 0.22 9.52 2.03
C LEU A 87 -0.82 8.60 1.37
N ILE A 88 -0.46 7.36 1.18
CA ILE A 88 -1.30 6.32 0.59
C ILE A 88 -0.91 4.98 1.20
N ARG A 89 -1.92 4.14 1.49
CA ARG A 89 -1.70 2.78 2.01
C ARG A 89 -2.64 1.80 1.31
N LEU A 90 -2.11 0.68 0.89
CA LEU A 90 -2.87 -0.45 0.39
C LEU A 90 -2.83 -1.58 1.39
N ASP A 91 -3.99 -2.03 1.83
CA ASP A 91 -4.17 -3.22 2.65
C ASP A 91 -4.71 -4.35 1.78
N TYR A 92 -3.94 -5.42 1.67
CA TYR A 92 -4.22 -6.57 0.82
C TYR A 92 -4.57 -7.81 1.64
N SER A 93 -5.52 -8.57 1.14
CA SER A 93 -5.74 -9.96 1.57
C SER A 93 -6.23 -10.80 0.41
N ASP A 94 -5.78 -12.06 0.34
CA ASP A 94 -6.29 -13.06 -0.57
C ASP A 94 -7.64 -13.64 -0.11
N ASN A 95 -8.03 -13.40 1.15
CA ASN A 95 -9.36 -13.68 1.66
C ASN A 95 -10.11 -12.36 1.93
N LEU A 96 -11.14 -12.09 1.14
CA LEU A 96 -11.87 -10.83 1.19
C LEU A 96 -12.55 -10.57 2.54
N GLU A 97 -12.88 -11.60 3.32
CA GLU A 97 -13.62 -11.45 4.56
C GLU A 97 -12.76 -11.11 5.79
N VAL A 98 -11.44 -11.26 5.68
CA VAL A 98 -10.53 -11.04 6.82
C VAL A 98 -10.06 -9.60 6.95
N LEU A 99 -10.21 -8.77 5.92
CA LEU A 99 -9.95 -7.34 5.98
C LEU A 99 -11.25 -6.56 6.04
N ARG A 100 -11.40 -5.79 7.11
CA ARG A 100 -12.55 -4.91 7.31
C ARG A 100 -12.05 -3.56 7.79
N HIS A 101 -12.56 -2.50 7.20
CA HIS A 101 -12.30 -1.14 7.61
C HIS A 101 -13.60 -0.36 7.69
N ARG A 102 -13.79 0.39 8.77
CA ARG A 102 -14.91 1.31 8.93
C ARG A 102 -14.45 2.73 8.74
N ASN A 103 -15.00 3.39 7.75
CA ASN A 103 -14.74 4.80 7.46
C ASN A 103 -15.33 5.72 8.54
N PRO A 104 -14.86 6.98 8.65
CA PRO A 104 -15.39 7.95 9.61
C PRO A 104 -16.90 8.20 9.51
N ASP A 105 -17.51 7.99 8.35
CA ASP A 105 -18.96 8.11 8.13
C ASP A 105 -19.74 6.85 8.54
N GLY A 106 -19.05 5.82 9.05
CA GLY A 106 -19.62 4.53 9.45
C GLY A 106 -19.74 3.50 8.33
N SER A 107 -19.45 3.86 7.07
CA SER A 107 -19.44 2.90 5.97
C SER A 107 -18.39 1.81 6.16
N LEU A 108 -18.72 0.57 5.82
CA LEU A 108 -17.87 -0.59 5.96
C LEU A 108 -17.27 -0.99 4.62
N ILE A 109 -15.94 -1.10 4.57
CA ILE A 109 -15.21 -1.66 3.45
C ILE A 109 -14.76 -3.07 3.83
N VAL A 110 -15.04 -4.04 2.97
CA VAL A 110 -14.63 -5.44 3.14
C VAL A 110 -13.70 -5.84 2.01
N GLY A 111 -12.61 -6.48 2.34
CA GLY A 111 -11.59 -6.94 1.40
C GLY A 111 -10.46 -5.96 1.19
N THR A 112 -9.68 -6.20 0.16
CA THR A 112 -8.55 -5.34 -0.24
C THR A 112 -9.03 -3.91 -0.49
N HIS A 113 -8.35 -2.94 0.14
CA HIS A 113 -8.74 -1.54 0.08
C HIS A 113 -7.53 -0.61 0.16
N VAL A 114 -7.74 0.62 -0.26
CA VAL A 114 -6.73 1.66 -0.27
C VAL A 114 -7.16 2.85 0.57
N HIS A 115 -6.24 3.35 1.40
CA HIS A 115 -6.40 4.56 2.19
C HIS A 115 -5.71 5.73 1.51
N PHE A 116 -6.36 6.89 1.57
CA PHE A 116 -5.84 8.15 1.04
C PHE A 116 -5.84 9.23 2.12
N ASP A 117 -4.91 10.17 2.02
CA ASP A 117 -4.90 11.36 2.88
C ASP A 117 -5.96 12.35 2.39
N LEU A 118 -6.98 12.54 3.21
CA LEU A 118 -8.11 13.45 2.97
C LEU A 118 -8.10 14.61 3.96
N ASP A 119 -8.49 15.79 3.50
CA ASP A 119 -8.61 16.96 4.36
C ASP A 119 -9.54 16.70 5.56
N GLY A 120 -9.04 16.97 6.76
CA GLY A 120 -9.77 16.78 8.02
C GLY A 120 -9.79 15.34 8.55
N TYR A 121 -9.34 14.35 7.78
CA TYR A 121 -9.38 12.93 8.17
C TYR A 121 -8.01 12.24 8.15
N GLY A 122 -7.00 12.86 7.50
CA GLY A 122 -5.73 12.16 7.26
C GLY A 122 -5.97 10.87 6.45
N ALA A 123 -5.22 9.83 6.75
CA ALA A 123 -5.32 8.52 6.06
C ALA A 123 -6.39 7.58 6.65
N LYS A 124 -7.46 8.11 7.23
CA LYS A 124 -8.53 7.31 7.85
C LYS A 124 -9.58 6.80 6.86
N TRP A 125 -9.73 7.46 5.72
CA TRP A 125 -10.66 7.04 4.68
C TRP A 125 -10.08 5.96 3.80
N ALA A 126 -10.89 4.95 3.52
CA ALA A 126 -10.54 3.88 2.58
C ALA A 126 -11.65 3.66 1.57
N CYS A 127 -11.27 3.15 0.41
CA CYS A 127 -12.20 2.61 -0.58
C CYS A 127 -11.66 1.30 -1.15
N GLY A 128 -12.59 0.41 -1.52
CA GLY A 128 -12.26 -0.78 -2.29
C GLY A 128 -11.62 -0.41 -3.63
N ILE A 129 -10.86 -1.33 -4.22
CA ILE A 129 -10.15 -1.04 -5.48
C ILE A 129 -11.09 -0.56 -6.59
N PRO A 130 -12.31 -1.13 -6.78
CA PRO A 130 -13.26 -0.63 -7.78
C PRO A 130 -13.84 0.75 -7.48
N GLY A 131 -13.79 1.21 -6.22
CA GLY A 131 -14.37 2.48 -5.78
C GLY A 131 -13.47 3.70 -5.99
N GLN A 132 -12.33 3.56 -6.67
CA GLN A 132 -11.34 4.62 -6.84
C GLN A 132 -10.72 4.58 -8.24
N ASN A 133 -10.15 5.69 -8.67
CA ASN A 133 -9.52 5.85 -9.99
C ASN A 133 -8.07 6.37 -9.88
N ILE A 134 -7.36 6.01 -8.83
CA ILE A 134 -5.98 6.41 -8.56
C ILE A 134 -5.04 5.23 -8.83
N LEU A 135 -5.24 4.09 -8.17
CA LEU A 135 -4.58 2.85 -8.51
C LEU A 135 -5.30 2.19 -9.70
N LYS A 136 -4.54 1.77 -10.71
CA LYS A 136 -5.06 1.13 -11.93
C LYS A 136 -4.36 -0.21 -12.17
N PRO A 137 -4.57 -1.21 -11.30
CA PRO A 137 -3.95 -2.51 -11.47
C PRO A 137 -4.52 -3.25 -12.69
N LYS A 138 -3.70 -4.08 -13.33
CA LYS A 138 -4.15 -4.93 -14.44
C LYS A 138 -5.02 -6.09 -13.96
N SER A 139 -4.79 -6.54 -12.75
CA SER A 139 -5.56 -7.58 -12.05
C SER A 139 -5.51 -7.33 -10.54
N TYR A 140 -6.33 -8.05 -9.77
CA TYR A 140 -6.41 -7.85 -8.32
C TYR A 140 -5.53 -8.82 -7.52
N ASP A 141 -4.58 -9.49 -8.18
CA ASP A 141 -3.56 -10.26 -7.49
C ASP A 141 -2.53 -9.33 -6.82
N PHE A 142 -1.80 -9.89 -5.89
CA PHE A 142 -0.82 -9.14 -5.09
C PHE A 142 0.26 -8.45 -5.96
N ALA A 143 0.81 -9.16 -6.93
CA ALA A 143 1.88 -8.63 -7.77
C ALA A 143 1.42 -7.43 -8.60
N SER A 144 0.23 -7.52 -9.22
CA SER A 144 -0.36 -6.44 -10.00
C SER A 144 -0.71 -5.22 -9.14
N LEU A 145 -1.23 -5.45 -7.94
CA LEU A 145 -1.54 -4.38 -6.99
C LEU A 145 -0.27 -3.69 -6.49
N PHE A 146 0.77 -4.43 -6.16
CA PHE A 146 2.04 -3.86 -5.72
C PHE A 146 2.73 -3.07 -6.84
N TRP A 147 2.69 -3.57 -8.06
CA TRP A 147 3.19 -2.83 -9.22
C TRP A 147 2.45 -1.51 -9.43
N SER A 148 1.12 -1.56 -9.44
CA SER A 148 0.26 -0.38 -9.59
C SER A 148 0.46 0.64 -8.46
N PHE A 149 0.67 0.16 -7.23
CA PHE A 149 0.98 1.02 -6.08
C PHE A 149 2.28 1.79 -6.30
N GLN A 150 3.32 1.13 -6.77
CA GLN A 150 4.60 1.78 -7.05
C GLN A 150 4.50 2.77 -8.22
N GLU A 151 3.75 2.43 -9.27
CA GLU A 151 3.46 3.36 -10.37
C GLU A 151 2.74 4.61 -9.88
N THR A 152 1.70 4.43 -9.09
CA THR A 152 0.90 5.52 -8.50
C THR A 152 1.77 6.43 -7.63
N CYS A 153 2.68 5.87 -6.85
CA CYS A 153 3.62 6.61 -6.01
C CYS A 153 4.82 7.18 -6.79
N ASN A 154 4.86 7.03 -8.10
CA ASN A 154 5.93 7.50 -8.98
C ASN A 154 7.33 7.06 -8.52
N ILE A 155 7.44 5.79 -8.15
CA ILE A 155 8.73 5.14 -7.86
C ILE A 155 9.33 4.69 -9.19
N THR A 156 10.45 5.29 -9.59
CA THR A 156 11.04 5.12 -10.93
C THR A 156 11.68 3.75 -11.11
N ASP A 157 12.42 3.29 -10.10
CA ASP A 157 13.03 1.96 -10.07
C ASP A 157 12.17 1.02 -9.23
N LYS A 158 11.18 0.41 -9.88
CA LYS A 158 10.22 -0.45 -9.19
C LYS A 158 10.90 -1.69 -8.60
N LEU A 159 10.61 -1.91 -7.34
CA LEU A 159 11.03 -3.10 -6.63
C LEU A 159 10.30 -4.32 -7.22
N LYS A 160 11.07 -5.30 -7.63
CA LYS A 160 10.52 -6.61 -7.97
C LYS A 160 10.47 -7.41 -6.68
N VAL A 161 9.28 -7.74 -6.24
CA VAL A 161 9.12 -8.69 -5.16
C VAL A 161 9.30 -10.09 -5.74
N GLU A 162 10.43 -10.70 -5.48
CA GLU A 162 10.51 -12.15 -5.53
C GLU A 162 9.66 -12.65 -4.36
N LEU A 163 8.45 -13.05 -4.66
CA LEU A 163 7.67 -13.85 -3.75
C LEU A 163 8.51 -15.10 -3.49
N SER A 164 9.15 -15.18 -2.34
CA SER A 164 9.63 -16.45 -1.87
C SER A 164 8.38 -17.33 -1.73
N LEU A 165 8.16 -18.16 -2.73
CA LEU A 165 7.24 -19.27 -2.60
C LEU A 165 7.78 -20.07 -1.41
N GLY A 166 7.18 -19.86 -0.26
CA GLY A 166 7.46 -20.64 0.92
C GLY A 166 7.17 -22.10 0.55
N VAL A 167 8.23 -22.84 0.33
CA VAL A 167 8.19 -24.30 0.30
C VAL A 167 8.05 -24.78 1.72
#